data_1f5e07ef80359b9e73c7b7fff0d07f19
#
_entry.id   1f5e07ef80359b9e73c7b7fff0d07f19
#
_cell.length_a   1.000
_cell.length_b   1.000
_cell.length_c   1.000
_cell.angle_alpha   90.00
_cell.angle_beta   90.00
_cell.angle_gamma   90.00
#
_symmetry.space_group_name_H-M   'P 1'
#
loop_
_entity.id
_entity.type
_entity.pdbx_description
1 polymer ?
#
loop_
_entity_poly.entity_id
_entity_poly.type
_entity_poly.pdbx_seq_one_letter_code
_entity_poly.pdbx_strand_id
1 'polypeptide(L)'
;MDKLVEEQVASALARQDPTLWGASAQAEAARRLAWVGLHETSRPLLGSIAALRADLHSDGIDRVVLAGMGGSSLAPEVICATDKVALTVLDTTDPGQVADALAGDLRHTVLVVSSKSGSTVETDSHRRIFAAAFAAAGLDPAAHLVVVTDPGSPLRQIADEQGYRAVITADPDVGGRYSALTAFGLVPAGLAGADIGKLLDDAAKLAPLLAVDEPTNPALRLAAALAAGHTTGADKVVLGDTGSGIVGFGDWAEQLIAESTGKDGTGLLPVVVEGPASPGFADAGPDAVPVAIGPGVAAAPVAVTGTLGAQLLLWEHTTAVIGRLLGINPFDQPDVEAAKVAARAQL
;
A
#
# COMPACT_ATOMS: atom_id res chain seq x y z
N MET A 1 -14.59 17.25 14.82
CA MET A 1 -13.27 17.34 15.46
C MET A 1 -13.40 17.14 16.99
N ASP A 2 -14.14 17.98 17.70
CA ASP A 2 -14.23 17.92 19.17
C ASP A 2 -14.60 16.54 19.69
N LYS A 3 -15.60 15.90 19.07
CA LYS A 3 -16.02 14.56 19.41
C LYS A 3 -14.88 13.50 19.28
N LEU A 4 -14.01 13.60 18.27
CA LEU A 4 -12.87 12.69 18.11
C LEU A 4 -11.85 12.85 19.24
N VAL A 5 -11.64 14.09 19.70
CA VAL A 5 -10.74 14.40 20.82
C VAL A 5 -11.35 13.97 22.15
N GLU A 6 -12.63 14.29 22.41
CA GLU A 6 -13.34 13.89 23.63
C GLU A 6 -13.44 12.37 23.79
N GLU A 7 -13.62 11.64 22.69
CA GLU A 7 -13.69 10.16 22.66
C GLU A 7 -12.30 9.51 22.63
N GLN A 8 -11.22 10.28 22.69
CA GLN A 8 -9.83 9.80 22.72
C GLN A 8 -9.48 8.85 21.56
N VAL A 9 -9.95 9.18 20.34
CA VAL A 9 -9.85 8.31 19.18
C VAL A 9 -8.39 8.09 18.76
N ALA A 10 -7.55 9.12 18.80
CA ALA A 10 -6.15 9.03 18.37
C ALA A 10 -5.34 8.12 19.31
N SER A 11 -5.42 8.34 20.60
CA SER A 11 -4.69 7.51 21.57
C SER A 11 -5.23 6.07 21.62
N ALA A 12 -6.54 5.86 21.43
CA ALA A 12 -7.11 4.54 21.32
C ALA A 12 -6.60 3.79 20.07
N LEU A 13 -6.54 4.47 18.91
CA LEU A 13 -5.97 3.90 17.69
C LEU A 13 -4.48 3.57 17.87
N ALA A 14 -3.72 4.46 18.49
CA ALA A 14 -2.30 4.21 18.79
C ALA A 14 -2.07 3.01 19.72
N ARG A 15 -3.02 2.74 20.61
CA ARG A 15 -3.03 1.51 21.47
C ARG A 15 -3.64 0.30 20.77
N GLN A 16 -4.01 0.42 19.49
CA GLN A 16 -4.64 -0.64 18.71
C GLN A 16 -5.96 -1.15 19.33
N ASP A 17 -6.79 -0.23 19.85
CA ASP A 17 -8.08 -0.57 20.45
C ASP A 17 -9.09 -1.01 19.39
N PRO A 18 -9.48 -2.30 19.33
CA PRO A 18 -10.38 -2.80 18.30
C PRO A 18 -11.83 -2.36 18.47
N THR A 19 -12.17 -1.75 19.60
CA THR A 19 -13.56 -1.32 19.89
C THR A 19 -13.98 -0.05 19.17
N LEU A 20 -13.02 0.66 18.57
CA LEU A 20 -13.24 1.95 17.91
C LEU A 20 -14.34 1.94 16.83
N TRP A 21 -14.55 0.83 16.15
CA TRP A 21 -15.51 0.71 15.03
C TRP A 21 -16.78 -0.05 15.39
N GLY A 22 -17.03 -0.23 16.68
CA GLY A 22 -18.23 -0.92 17.18
C GLY A 22 -18.10 -2.45 17.24
N ALA A 23 -19.12 -3.08 17.81
CA ALA A 23 -19.07 -4.50 18.11
C ALA A 23 -18.97 -5.41 16.87
N SER A 24 -19.59 -5.03 15.77
CA SER A 24 -19.56 -5.80 14.50
C SER A 24 -18.18 -5.84 13.87
N ALA A 25 -17.40 -4.77 13.98
CA ALA A 25 -16.06 -4.68 13.42
C ALA A 25 -14.96 -5.18 14.35
N GLN A 26 -15.25 -5.35 15.64
CA GLN A 26 -14.24 -5.56 16.68
C GLN A 26 -13.37 -6.81 16.43
N ALA A 27 -13.96 -7.91 15.98
CA ALA A 27 -13.22 -9.14 15.74
C ALA A 27 -12.20 -9.01 14.59
N GLU A 28 -12.57 -8.32 13.51
CA GLU A 28 -11.66 -8.05 12.39
C GLU A 28 -10.63 -6.98 12.78
N ALA A 29 -11.04 -5.90 13.42
CA ALA A 29 -10.15 -4.87 13.90
C ALA A 29 -9.05 -5.43 14.82
N ALA A 30 -9.40 -6.32 15.74
CA ALA A 30 -8.44 -6.97 16.64
C ALA A 30 -7.33 -7.75 15.91
N ARG A 31 -7.57 -8.15 14.66
CA ARG A 31 -6.63 -8.88 13.81
C ARG A 31 -5.88 -7.98 12.83
N ARG A 32 -6.29 -6.71 12.65
CA ARG A 32 -5.81 -5.88 11.54
C ARG A 32 -5.02 -4.64 11.94
N LEU A 33 -4.88 -4.37 13.23
CA LEU A 33 -4.29 -3.11 13.70
C LEU A 33 -2.76 -3.11 13.83
N ALA A 34 -2.07 -4.21 13.46
CA ALA A 34 -0.61 -4.27 13.54
C ALA A 34 0.09 -3.20 12.67
N TRP A 35 -0.59 -2.67 11.63
CA TRP A 35 -0.06 -1.60 10.77
C TRP A 35 0.30 -0.32 11.53
N VAL A 36 -0.35 -0.02 12.63
CA VAL A 36 -0.10 1.18 13.45
C VAL A 36 1.35 1.26 13.92
N GLY A 37 2.00 0.11 14.20
CA GLY A 37 3.35 0.03 14.74
C GLY A 37 4.45 -0.28 13.70
N LEU A 38 4.12 -0.39 12.40
CA LEU A 38 5.06 -0.88 11.38
C LEU A 38 6.33 -0.03 11.24
N HIS A 39 6.28 1.28 11.52
CA HIS A 39 7.44 2.16 11.52
C HIS A 39 8.56 1.70 12.48
N GLU A 40 8.21 0.90 13.49
CA GLU A 40 9.16 0.26 14.40
C GLU A 40 9.30 -1.24 14.14
N THR A 41 8.17 -1.97 14.01
CA THR A 41 8.18 -3.44 13.92
C THR A 41 8.76 -3.97 12.61
N SER A 42 8.79 -3.16 11.54
CA SER A 42 9.42 -3.53 10.26
C SER A 42 10.94 -3.27 10.19
N ARG A 43 11.54 -2.58 11.18
CA ARG A 43 12.98 -2.27 11.17
C ARG A 43 13.90 -3.47 11.04
N PRO A 44 13.62 -4.65 11.63
CA PRO A 44 14.44 -5.85 11.42
C PRO A 44 14.57 -6.28 9.96
N LEU A 45 13.62 -5.92 9.09
CA LEU A 45 13.70 -6.23 7.66
C LEU A 45 14.84 -5.47 6.96
N LEU A 46 15.25 -4.29 7.44
CA LEU A 46 16.26 -3.47 6.79
C LEU A 46 17.57 -4.23 6.58
N GLY A 47 18.06 -4.90 7.63
CA GLY A 47 19.29 -5.69 7.55
C GLY A 47 19.17 -6.88 6.62
N SER A 48 18.04 -7.59 6.66
CA SER A 48 17.79 -8.77 5.82
C SER A 48 17.68 -8.39 4.33
N ILE A 49 16.98 -7.27 4.03
CA ILE A 49 16.84 -6.77 2.65
C ILE A 49 18.20 -6.29 2.12
N ALA A 50 18.99 -5.56 2.93
CA ALA A 50 20.32 -5.11 2.53
C ALA A 50 21.26 -6.29 2.25
N ALA A 51 21.23 -7.34 3.08
CA ALA A 51 22.01 -8.55 2.88
C ALA A 51 21.60 -9.28 1.59
N LEU A 52 20.29 -9.46 1.37
CA LEU A 52 19.78 -10.10 0.15
C LEU A 52 20.13 -9.29 -1.11
N ARG A 53 20.03 -7.97 -1.05
CA ARG A 53 20.45 -7.10 -2.16
C ARG A 53 21.93 -7.23 -2.47
N ALA A 54 22.78 -7.25 -1.45
CA ALA A 54 24.22 -7.43 -1.64
C ALA A 54 24.56 -8.81 -2.23
N ASP A 55 23.86 -9.86 -1.81
CA ASP A 55 23.99 -11.21 -2.33
C ASP A 55 23.57 -11.30 -3.81
N LEU A 56 22.42 -10.73 -4.19
CA LEU A 56 22.00 -10.62 -5.59
C LEU A 56 23.01 -9.86 -6.46
N HIS A 57 23.52 -8.71 -5.97
CA HIS A 57 24.52 -7.93 -6.68
C HIS A 57 25.86 -8.67 -6.84
N SER A 58 26.26 -9.53 -5.88
CA SER A 58 27.46 -10.34 -6.02
C SER A 58 27.38 -11.36 -7.17
N ASP A 59 26.16 -11.77 -7.51
CA ASP A 59 25.85 -12.63 -8.65
C ASP A 59 25.56 -11.83 -9.95
N GLY A 60 25.70 -10.49 -9.92
CA GLY A 60 25.43 -9.63 -11.05
C GLY A 60 23.94 -9.37 -11.30
N ILE A 61 23.07 -9.68 -10.33
CA ILE A 61 21.62 -9.48 -10.43
C ILE A 61 21.27 -8.13 -9.80
N ASP A 62 20.90 -7.16 -10.61
CA ASP A 62 20.65 -5.75 -10.20
C ASP A 62 19.34 -5.18 -10.74
N ARG A 63 18.65 -5.88 -11.66
CA ARG A 63 17.35 -5.52 -12.18
C ARG A 63 16.25 -6.20 -11.38
N VAL A 64 15.34 -5.40 -10.81
CA VAL A 64 14.19 -5.92 -10.03
C VAL A 64 12.91 -5.82 -10.84
N VAL A 65 12.22 -6.95 -11.00
CA VAL A 65 10.85 -7.02 -11.52
C VAL A 65 9.96 -7.47 -10.36
N LEU A 66 8.86 -6.77 -10.15
CA LEU A 66 7.85 -7.08 -9.13
C LEU A 66 6.60 -7.63 -9.78
N ALA A 67 6.22 -8.84 -9.45
CA ALA A 67 4.91 -9.43 -9.76
C ALA A 67 4.02 -9.34 -8.51
N GLY A 68 3.04 -8.46 -8.54
CA GLY A 68 2.13 -8.23 -7.41
C GLY A 68 0.90 -7.48 -7.85
N MET A 69 -0.18 -7.56 -7.08
CA MET A 69 -1.45 -6.89 -7.36
C MET A 69 -1.86 -6.01 -6.17
N GLY A 70 -2.38 -4.81 -6.44
CA GLY A 70 -2.92 -3.90 -5.44
C GLY A 70 -1.92 -3.56 -4.33
N GLY A 71 -2.22 -3.88 -3.07
CA GLY A 71 -1.33 -3.61 -1.94
C GLY A 71 0.05 -4.26 -2.01
N SER A 72 0.25 -5.23 -2.93
CA SER A 72 1.56 -5.85 -3.17
C SER A 72 2.38 -5.14 -4.26
N SER A 73 1.84 -4.17 -4.97
CA SER A 73 2.49 -3.43 -6.08
C SER A 73 2.52 -1.93 -5.87
N LEU A 74 1.40 -1.31 -5.46
CA LEU A 74 1.26 0.16 -5.44
C LEU A 74 2.26 0.86 -4.51
N ALA A 75 2.43 0.38 -3.28
CA ALA A 75 3.38 1.02 -2.37
C ALA A 75 4.84 0.91 -2.84
N PRO A 76 5.35 -0.26 -3.28
CA PRO A 76 6.69 -0.35 -3.86
C PRO A 76 6.90 0.57 -5.06
N GLU A 77 5.90 0.69 -5.93
CA GLU A 77 5.95 1.58 -7.10
C GLU A 77 6.13 3.04 -6.67
N VAL A 78 5.27 3.53 -5.78
CA VAL A 78 5.36 4.89 -5.23
C VAL A 78 6.69 5.15 -4.54
N ILE A 79 7.18 4.19 -3.74
CA ILE A 79 8.47 4.32 -3.05
C ILE A 79 9.61 4.44 -4.04
N CYS A 80 9.69 3.53 -5.02
CA CYS A 80 10.76 3.53 -6.03
C CYS A 80 10.70 4.76 -6.94
N ALA A 81 9.52 5.14 -7.41
CA ALA A 81 9.34 6.32 -8.25
C ALA A 81 9.74 7.61 -7.53
N THR A 82 9.40 7.74 -6.25
CA THR A 82 9.76 8.89 -5.41
C THR A 82 11.27 8.97 -5.17
N ASP A 83 11.93 7.83 -4.91
CA ASP A 83 13.38 7.75 -4.72
C ASP A 83 14.15 7.71 -6.05
N LYS A 84 13.44 7.70 -7.19
CA LYS A 84 14.01 7.66 -8.54
C LYS A 84 14.89 6.43 -8.78
N VAL A 85 14.50 5.30 -8.23
CA VAL A 85 15.13 4.00 -8.49
C VAL A 85 14.26 3.17 -9.43
N ALA A 86 14.90 2.36 -10.27
CA ALA A 86 14.20 1.57 -11.28
C ALA A 86 13.50 0.35 -10.64
N LEU A 87 12.21 0.21 -10.85
CA LEU A 87 11.43 -0.98 -10.54
C LEU A 87 10.48 -1.25 -11.71
N THR A 88 10.51 -2.47 -12.27
CA THR A 88 9.51 -2.89 -13.25
C THR A 88 8.36 -3.58 -12.49
N VAL A 89 7.16 -3.03 -12.59
CA VAL A 89 5.97 -3.59 -11.92
C VAL A 89 5.11 -4.34 -12.94
N LEU A 90 4.70 -5.54 -12.57
CA LEU A 90 3.73 -6.37 -13.28
C LEU A 90 2.51 -6.58 -12.38
N ASP A 91 1.50 -5.75 -12.55
CA ASP A 91 0.19 -5.82 -11.89
C ASP A 91 -0.96 -5.94 -12.91
N THR A 92 -0.67 -6.50 -14.06
CA THR A 92 -1.55 -6.59 -15.21
C THR A 92 -1.55 -8.00 -15.80
N THR A 93 -2.59 -8.34 -16.55
CA THR A 93 -2.64 -9.55 -17.39
C THR A 93 -2.33 -9.26 -18.87
N ASP A 94 -1.96 -8.02 -19.22
CA ASP A 94 -1.61 -7.63 -20.59
C ASP A 94 -0.35 -8.35 -21.06
N PRO A 95 -0.44 -9.17 -22.15
CA PRO A 95 0.71 -9.93 -22.64
C PRO A 95 1.84 -9.04 -23.17
N GLY A 96 1.52 -7.83 -23.63
CA GLY A 96 2.52 -6.87 -24.13
C GLY A 96 3.43 -6.40 -23.00
N GLN A 97 2.84 -5.97 -21.89
CA GLN A 97 3.62 -5.54 -20.71
C GLN A 97 4.46 -6.68 -20.12
N VAL A 98 3.92 -7.90 -20.10
CA VAL A 98 4.69 -9.09 -19.67
C VAL A 98 5.86 -9.35 -20.62
N ALA A 99 5.65 -9.24 -21.94
CA ALA A 99 6.71 -9.40 -22.95
C ALA A 99 7.80 -8.32 -22.80
N ASP A 100 7.41 -7.07 -22.55
CA ASP A 100 8.34 -5.96 -22.33
C ASP A 100 9.18 -6.17 -21.06
N ALA A 101 8.58 -6.68 -19.99
CA ALA A 101 9.32 -7.02 -18.77
C ALA A 101 10.31 -8.17 -18.99
N LEU A 102 9.99 -9.13 -19.85
CA LEU A 102 10.87 -10.25 -20.23
C LEU A 102 11.97 -9.85 -21.22
N ALA A 103 11.82 -8.76 -21.98
CA ALA A 103 12.79 -8.32 -22.99
C ALA A 103 14.11 -7.82 -22.38
N GLY A 104 14.19 -7.56 -21.08
CA GLY A 104 15.44 -7.24 -20.39
C GLY A 104 16.39 -8.42 -20.27
N ASP A 105 17.65 -8.15 -19.89
CA ASP A 105 18.61 -9.24 -19.65
C ASP A 105 18.23 -10.06 -18.42
N LEU A 106 17.73 -11.27 -18.65
CA LEU A 106 17.27 -12.16 -17.60
C LEU A 106 18.39 -12.57 -16.62
N ARG A 107 19.66 -12.56 -17.05
CA ARG A 107 20.81 -12.88 -16.18
C ARG A 107 20.98 -11.86 -15.06
N HIS A 108 20.61 -10.62 -15.31
CA HIS A 108 20.68 -9.53 -14.36
C HIS A 108 19.36 -9.30 -13.61
N THR A 109 18.35 -10.14 -13.85
CA THR A 109 16.98 -9.92 -13.36
C THR A 109 16.65 -10.84 -12.18
N VAL A 110 16.06 -10.27 -11.11
CA VAL A 110 15.33 -11.00 -10.08
C VAL A 110 13.84 -10.69 -10.19
N LEU A 111 13.00 -11.72 -10.13
CA LEU A 111 11.54 -11.54 -9.98
C LEU A 111 11.17 -11.63 -8.50
N VAL A 112 10.61 -10.56 -7.96
CA VAL A 112 9.95 -10.57 -6.65
C VAL A 112 8.49 -10.94 -6.84
N VAL A 113 8.10 -12.11 -6.38
CA VAL A 113 6.72 -12.62 -6.42
C VAL A 113 6.03 -12.24 -5.12
N SER A 114 5.14 -11.27 -5.17
CA SER A 114 4.53 -10.63 -4.01
C SER A 114 3.03 -10.91 -3.96
N SER A 115 2.59 -11.78 -3.06
CA SER A 115 1.18 -12.15 -2.89
C SER A 115 0.87 -12.52 -1.46
N LYS A 116 -0.01 -11.75 -0.79
CA LYS A 116 -0.42 -12.00 0.59
C LYS A 116 -1.07 -13.38 0.75
N SER A 117 -2.08 -13.69 -0.02
CA SER A 117 -2.78 -14.98 0.00
C SER A 117 -1.95 -16.13 -0.58
N GLY A 118 -0.96 -15.82 -1.41
CA GLY A 118 -0.20 -16.79 -2.18
C GLY A 118 -0.99 -17.54 -3.26
N SER A 119 -2.21 -17.05 -3.59
CA SER A 119 -3.13 -17.69 -4.55
C SER A 119 -3.67 -16.73 -5.60
N THR A 120 -3.04 -15.56 -5.78
CA THR A 120 -3.42 -14.58 -6.81
C THR A 120 -3.02 -15.13 -8.18
N VAL A 121 -4.01 -15.30 -9.06
CA VAL A 121 -3.83 -15.98 -10.36
C VAL A 121 -2.83 -15.24 -11.25
N GLU A 122 -2.94 -13.92 -11.31
CA GLU A 122 -2.06 -13.04 -12.08
C GLU A 122 -0.61 -13.20 -11.61
N THR A 123 -0.38 -13.09 -10.31
CA THR A 123 0.96 -13.20 -9.71
C THR A 123 1.57 -14.60 -9.93
N ASP A 124 0.78 -15.68 -9.79
CA ASP A 124 1.26 -17.03 -10.06
C ASP A 124 1.55 -17.25 -11.56
N SER A 125 0.74 -16.63 -12.44
CA SER A 125 1.00 -16.68 -13.88
C SER A 125 2.33 -16.01 -14.23
N HIS A 126 2.61 -14.82 -13.70
CA HIS A 126 3.90 -14.15 -13.89
C HIS A 126 5.07 -14.99 -13.36
N ARG A 127 4.93 -15.57 -12.16
CA ARG A 127 5.94 -16.47 -11.59
C ARG A 127 6.27 -17.62 -12.54
N ARG A 128 5.25 -18.29 -13.09
CA ARG A 128 5.44 -19.43 -14.03
C ARG A 128 6.07 -18.98 -15.33
N ILE A 129 5.65 -17.85 -15.89
CA ILE A 129 6.19 -17.30 -17.13
C ILE A 129 7.67 -16.97 -16.94
N PHE A 130 8.04 -16.27 -15.88
CA PHE A 130 9.44 -15.94 -15.61
C PHE A 130 10.29 -17.16 -15.30
N ALA A 131 9.78 -18.13 -14.53
CA ALA A 131 10.49 -19.39 -14.28
C ALA A 131 10.80 -20.14 -15.58
N ALA A 132 9.83 -20.21 -16.49
CA ALA A 132 10.03 -20.80 -17.82
C ALA A 132 11.05 -20.02 -18.67
N ALA A 133 11.01 -18.68 -18.61
CA ALA A 133 11.94 -17.81 -19.33
C ALA A 133 13.38 -17.94 -18.81
N PHE A 134 13.58 -17.98 -17.49
CA PHE A 134 14.89 -18.23 -16.89
C PHE A 134 15.44 -19.60 -17.32
N ALA A 135 14.63 -20.66 -17.24
CA ALA A 135 15.04 -21.99 -17.67
C ALA A 135 15.41 -22.04 -19.17
N ALA A 136 14.62 -21.39 -20.04
CA ALA A 136 14.89 -21.29 -21.47
C ALA A 136 16.17 -20.49 -21.77
N ALA A 137 16.55 -19.54 -20.92
CA ALA A 137 17.81 -18.81 -20.99
C ALA A 137 19.01 -19.60 -20.40
N GLY A 138 18.82 -20.83 -19.92
CA GLY A 138 19.84 -21.66 -19.28
C GLY A 138 20.20 -21.20 -17.87
N LEU A 139 19.33 -20.44 -17.21
CA LEU A 139 19.51 -19.99 -15.85
C LEU A 139 18.73 -20.90 -14.88
N ASP A 140 19.17 -20.96 -13.61
CA ASP A 140 18.42 -21.63 -12.57
C ASP A 140 17.29 -20.69 -12.09
N PRO A 141 16.00 -21.01 -12.32
CA PRO A 141 14.90 -20.18 -11.88
C PRO A 141 14.92 -19.91 -10.37
N ALA A 142 15.36 -20.88 -9.56
CA ALA A 142 15.39 -20.75 -8.11
C ALA A 142 16.32 -19.62 -7.65
N ALA A 143 17.43 -19.40 -8.33
CA ALA A 143 18.38 -18.33 -8.04
C ALA A 143 17.85 -16.92 -8.34
N HIS A 144 16.81 -16.81 -9.19
CA HIS A 144 16.25 -15.56 -9.69
C HIS A 144 14.86 -15.23 -9.14
N LEU A 145 14.34 -16.03 -8.19
CA LEU A 145 13.02 -15.85 -7.60
C LEU A 145 13.12 -15.53 -6.11
N VAL A 146 12.49 -14.42 -5.72
CA VAL A 146 12.29 -14.00 -4.32
C VAL A 146 10.80 -13.94 -4.07
N VAL A 147 10.35 -14.42 -2.92
CA VAL A 147 8.93 -14.45 -2.56
C VAL A 147 8.67 -13.55 -1.36
N VAL A 148 7.60 -12.76 -1.44
CA VAL A 148 7.00 -12.03 -0.30
C VAL A 148 5.56 -12.50 -0.14
N THR A 149 5.24 -13.09 1.02
CA THR A 149 3.92 -13.69 1.26
C THR A 149 3.62 -13.82 2.75
N ASP A 150 2.38 -14.20 3.10
CA ASP A 150 2.03 -14.51 4.49
C ASP A 150 2.57 -15.88 4.91
N PRO A 151 2.81 -16.09 6.22
CA PRO A 151 3.16 -17.38 6.76
C PRO A 151 2.12 -18.46 6.39
N GLY A 152 2.57 -19.64 5.97
CA GLY A 152 1.70 -20.77 5.65
C GLY A 152 0.91 -20.66 4.34
N SER A 153 1.19 -19.64 3.51
CA SER A 153 0.56 -19.52 2.19
C SER A 153 1.00 -20.62 1.22
N PRO A 154 0.18 -20.97 0.20
CA PRO A 154 0.59 -21.90 -0.86
C PRO A 154 1.87 -21.46 -1.58
N LEU A 155 2.05 -20.16 -1.79
CA LEU A 155 3.24 -19.60 -2.43
C LEU A 155 4.50 -19.83 -1.58
N ARG A 156 4.39 -19.77 -0.24
CA ARG A 156 5.46 -20.11 0.69
C ARG A 156 5.88 -21.56 0.50
N GLN A 157 4.92 -22.47 0.47
CA GLN A 157 5.21 -23.90 0.28
C GLN A 157 5.91 -24.15 -1.07
N ILE A 158 5.40 -23.59 -2.17
CA ILE A 158 6.02 -23.71 -3.50
C ILE A 158 7.46 -23.22 -3.47
N ALA A 159 7.73 -22.07 -2.85
CA ALA A 159 9.05 -21.48 -2.80
C ALA A 159 10.04 -22.32 -1.98
N ASP A 160 9.59 -22.88 -0.85
CA ASP A 160 10.40 -23.78 -0.02
C ASP A 160 10.70 -25.10 -0.75
N GLU A 161 9.71 -25.71 -1.45
CA GLU A 161 9.87 -26.95 -2.22
C GLU A 161 10.80 -26.78 -3.44
N GLN A 162 10.74 -25.61 -4.10
CA GLN A 162 11.53 -25.32 -5.30
C GLN A 162 12.87 -24.63 -4.97
N GLY A 163 13.17 -24.38 -3.71
CA GLY A 163 14.43 -23.80 -3.25
C GLY A 163 14.68 -22.37 -3.75
N TYR A 164 13.64 -21.51 -3.79
CA TYR A 164 13.79 -20.14 -4.26
C TYR A 164 14.80 -19.35 -3.42
N ARG A 165 15.44 -18.35 -4.04
CA ARG A 165 16.53 -17.54 -3.49
C ARG A 165 16.25 -17.04 -2.09
N ALA A 166 15.06 -16.53 -1.86
CA ALA A 166 14.60 -16.06 -0.56
C ALA A 166 13.10 -16.11 -0.43
N VAL A 167 12.62 -16.35 0.78
CA VAL A 167 11.21 -16.21 1.16
C VAL A 167 11.13 -15.29 2.37
N ILE A 168 10.48 -14.15 2.22
CA ILE A 168 10.29 -13.18 3.28
C ILE A 168 8.80 -13.16 3.63
N THR A 169 8.49 -13.47 4.89
CA THR A 169 7.11 -13.45 5.36
C THR A 169 6.74 -12.08 5.87
N ALA A 170 5.54 -11.62 5.48
CA ALA A 170 4.92 -10.41 6.01
C ALA A 170 4.09 -10.73 7.26
N ASP A 171 3.68 -9.68 7.97
CA ASP A 171 2.78 -9.80 9.11
C ASP A 171 1.36 -10.15 8.61
N PRO A 172 0.80 -11.30 8.98
CA PRO A 172 -0.54 -11.71 8.55
C PRO A 172 -1.66 -10.83 9.11
N ASP A 173 -1.38 -10.11 10.20
CA ASP A 173 -2.33 -9.23 10.89
C ASP A 173 -2.39 -7.81 10.29
N VAL A 174 -1.78 -7.61 9.13
CA VAL A 174 -1.88 -6.38 8.34
C VAL A 174 -2.66 -6.63 7.06
N GLY A 175 -3.69 -5.82 6.80
CA GLY A 175 -4.46 -5.86 5.55
C GLY A 175 -3.62 -5.39 4.35
N GLY A 176 -3.95 -5.87 3.13
CA GLY A 176 -3.17 -5.54 1.91
C GLY A 176 -3.02 -4.04 1.66
N ARG A 177 -4.09 -3.27 1.77
CA ARG A 177 -4.08 -1.81 1.56
C ARG A 177 -3.39 -1.00 2.67
N TYR A 178 -3.14 -1.61 3.84
CA TYR A 178 -2.38 -1.05 4.96
C TYR A 178 -0.94 -1.59 5.03
N SER A 179 -0.45 -2.26 3.98
CA SER A 179 0.80 -3.00 4.01
C SER A 179 2.02 -2.23 3.49
N ALA A 180 1.90 -0.92 3.25
CA ALA A 180 2.97 -0.11 2.65
C ALA A 180 4.31 -0.19 3.40
N LEU A 181 4.27 -0.23 4.73
CA LEU A 181 5.47 -0.33 5.58
C LEU A 181 5.77 -1.77 6.04
N THR A 182 5.16 -2.79 5.44
CA THR A 182 5.50 -4.20 5.66
C THR A 182 6.54 -4.72 4.67
N ALA A 183 6.84 -6.02 4.73
CA ALA A 183 7.65 -6.69 3.71
C ALA A 183 7.12 -6.49 2.28
N PHE A 184 5.79 -6.32 2.08
CA PHE A 184 5.19 -6.08 0.76
C PHE A 184 5.67 -4.76 0.13
N GLY A 185 5.77 -3.67 0.90
CA GLY A 185 6.32 -2.41 0.42
C GLY A 185 7.85 -2.39 0.43
N LEU A 186 8.45 -2.87 1.52
CA LEU A 186 9.87 -2.66 1.79
C LEU A 186 10.80 -3.59 1.00
N VAL A 187 10.43 -4.87 0.75
CA VAL A 187 11.33 -5.82 0.09
C VAL A 187 11.59 -5.43 -1.36
N PRO A 188 10.56 -5.28 -2.24
CA PRO A 188 10.85 -4.92 -3.62
C PRO A 188 11.52 -3.55 -3.73
N ALA A 189 11.10 -2.56 -2.93
CA ALA A 189 11.69 -1.22 -2.95
C ALA A 189 13.15 -1.22 -2.48
N GLY A 190 13.46 -1.92 -1.39
CA GLY A 190 14.82 -2.00 -0.88
C GLY A 190 15.75 -2.81 -1.78
N LEU A 191 15.27 -3.87 -2.44
CA LEU A 191 16.04 -4.61 -3.45
C LEU A 191 16.33 -3.72 -4.67
N ALA A 192 15.39 -2.90 -5.10
CA ALA A 192 15.58 -1.90 -6.15
C ALA A 192 16.55 -0.78 -5.75
N GLY A 193 16.76 -0.56 -4.44
CA GLY A 193 17.74 0.40 -3.92
C GLY A 193 17.14 1.66 -3.32
N ALA A 194 15.82 1.70 -3.08
CA ALA A 194 15.19 2.80 -2.36
C ALA A 194 15.63 2.88 -0.89
N ASP A 195 15.62 4.09 -0.33
CA ASP A 195 15.99 4.32 1.10
C ASP A 195 14.81 4.00 2.03
N ILE A 196 14.58 2.70 2.20
CA ILE A 196 13.51 2.19 3.07
C ILE A 196 13.77 2.47 4.56
N GLY A 197 15.03 2.73 4.95
CA GLY A 197 15.38 3.18 6.30
C GLY A 197 14.82 4.57 6.57
N LYS A 198 15.09 5.51 5.66
CA LYS A 198 14.52 6.87 5.71
C LYS A 198 13.00 6.86 5.70
N LEU A 199 12.38 5.98 4.89
CA LEU A 199 10.93 5.85 4.83
C LEU A 199 10.35 5.52 6.23
N LEU A 200 10.92 4.54 6.93
CA LEU A 200 10.50 4.18 8.29
C LEU A 200 10.81 5.28 9.31
N ASP A 201 11.94 5.96 9.19
CA ASP A 201 12.31 7.08 10.07
C ASP A 201 11.34 8.25 9.93
N ASP A 202 10.91 8.55 8.73
CA ASP A 202 9.96 9.64 8.47
C ASP A 202 8.56 9.32 9.01
N ALA A 203 8.12 8.06 8.91
CA ALA A 203 6.88 7.58 9.55
C ALA A 203 6.99 7.64 11.09
N ALA A 204 8.13 7.20 11.65
CA ALA A 204 8.37 7.22 13.09
C ALA A 204 8.37 8.64 13.69
N LYS A 205 8.85 9.65 12.94
CA LYS A 205 8.79 11.06 13.37
C LYS A 205 7.37 11.58 13.48
N LEU A 206 6.46 11.09 12.64
CA LEU A 206 5.05 11.51 12.64
C LEU A 206 4.22 10.77 13.69
N ALA A 207 4.51 9.50 13.96
CA ALA A 207 3.71 8.62 14.81
C ALA A 207 3.31 9.23 16.18
N PRO A 208 4.20 9.95 16.91
CA PRO A 208 3.82 10.59 18.17
C PRO A 208 2.72 11.65 18.02
N LEU A 209 2.69 12.39 16.90
CA LEU A 209 1.67 13.39 16.63
C LEU A 209 0.31 12.76 16.28
N LEU A 210 0.32 11.55 15.74
CA LEU A 210 -0.89 10.79 15.43
C LEU A 210 -1.51 10.13 16.67
N ALA A 211 -0.76 9.99 17.75
CA ALA A 211 -1.20 9.33 18.98
C ALA A 211 -1.87 10.27 20.01
N VAL A 212 -1.88 11.59 19.76
CA VAL A 212 -2.40 12.58 20.72
C VAL A 212 -3.84 12.99 20.42
N ASP A 213 -4.68 13.05 21.44
CA ASP A 213 -6.08 13.47 21.37
C ASP A 213 -6.17 15.00 21.44
N GLU A 214 -5.66 15.67 20.40
CA GLU A 214 -5.63 17.12 20.31
C GLU A 214 -6.19 17.60 18.97
N PRO A 215 -6.79 18.82 18.92
CA PRO A 215 -7.29 19.41 17.68
C PRO A 215 -6.20 19.63 16.62
N THR A 216 -4.93 19.59 17.00
CA THR A 216 -3.77 19.74 16.13
C THR A 216 -3.33 18.42 15.46
N ASN A 217 -3.87 17.27 15.89
CA ASN A 217 -3.55 15.97 15.30
C ASN A 217 -3.91 15.94 13.80
N PRO A 218 -2.92 15.73 12.91
CA PRO A 218 -3.15 15.86 11.47
C PRO A 218 -4.10 14.81 10.90
N ALA A 219 -4.11 13.57 11.44
CA ALA A 219 -5.02 12.53 10.97
C ALA A 219 -6.47 12.83 11.38
N LEU A 220 -6.69 13.27 12.62
CA LEU A 220 -8.02 13.66 13.06
C LEU A 220 -8.56 14.85 12.26
N ARG A 221 -7.71 15.83 11.96
CA ARG A 221 -8.09 17.01 11.16
C ARG A 221 -8.47 16.63 9.73
N LEU A 222 -7.63 15.81 9.08
CA LEU A 222 -7.88 15.37 7.72
C LEU A 222 -9.16 14.51 7.66
N ALA A 223 -9.30 13.54 8.56
CA ALA A 223 -10.49 12.69 8.63
C ALA A 223 -11.77 13.53 8.89
N ALA A 224 -11.72 14.50 9.81
CA ALA A 224 -12.86 15.36 10.08
C ALA A 224 -13.24 16.24 8.88
N ALA A 225 -12.27 16.75 8.13
CA ALA A 225 -12.51 17.56 6.94
C ALA A 225 -13.19 16.74 5.83
N LEU A 226 -12.69 15.55 5.54
CA LEU A 226 -13.24 14.67 4.50
C LEU A 226 -14.62 14.11 4.89
N ALA A 227 -14.79 13.67 6.13
CA ALA A 227 -16.10 13.20 6.61
C ALA A 227 -17.15 14.33 6.70
N ALA A 228 -16.75 15.57 6.98
CA ALA A 228 -17.65 16.72 6.93
C ALA A 228 -18.15 16.97 5.50
N GLY A 229 -17.28 16.87 4.50
CA GLY A 229 -17.66 16.89 3.09
C GLY A 229 -18.73 15.84 2.78
N HIS A 230 -18.46 14.58 3.13
CA HIS A 230 -19.40 13.48 2.95
C HIS A 230 -20.77 13.75 3.59
N THR A 231 -20.81 14.31 4.82
CA THR A 231 -22.06 14.64 5.51
C THR A 231 -22.89 15.70 4.77
N THR A 232 -22.25 16.57 3.99
CA THR A 232 -22.90 17.60 3.18
C THR A 232 -23.15 17.20 1.73
N GLY A 233 -22.87 15.93 1.36
CA GLY A 233 -23.10 15.38 0.03
C GLY A 233 -21.86 15.43 -0.88
N ALA A 234 -20.70 15.84 -0.37
CA ALA A 234 -19.42 15.77 -1.08
C ALA A 234 -18.71 14.44 -0.74
N ASP A 235 -19.05 13.41 -1.48
CA ASP A 235 -18.53 12.05 -1.29
C ASP A 235 -17.28 11.74 -2.15
N LYS A 236 -16.87 12.64 -3.02
CA LYS A 236 -15.67 12.50 -3.86
C LYS A 236 -14.49 13.24 -3.25
N VAL A 237 -13.34 12.57 -3.23
CA VAL A 237 -12.05 13.13 -2.77
C VAL A 237 -11.14 13.24 -3.98
N VAL A 238 -10.93 14.46 -4.49
CA VAL A 238 -10.09 14.68 -5.68
C VAL A 238 -8.67 14.94 -5.23
N LEU A 239 -7.78 13.99 -5.50
CA LEU A 239 -6.37 14.03 -5.11
C LEU A 239 -5.53 14.60 -6.27
N GLY A 240 -4.89 15.74 -6.07
CA GLY A 240 -3.99 16.34 -7.06
C GLY A 240 -2.63 16.67 -6.46
N ASP A 241 -1.55 16.28 -7.13
CA ASP A 241 -0.20 16.68 -6.71
C ASP A 241 0.04 18.16 -7.00
N THR A 242 0.49 18.89 -6.02
CA THR A 242 0.78 20.33 -6.09
C THR A 242 2.26 20.65 -5.90
N GLY A 243 3.13 19.67 -6.13
CA GLY A 243 4.56 19.78 -5.95
C GLY A 243 5.05 19.13 -4.65
N SER A 244 4.47 18.02 -4.27
CA SER A 244 4.87 17.23 -3.10
C SER A 244 6.27 16.63 -3.25
N GLY A 245 6.67 16.33 -4.49
CA GLY A 245 7.85 15.53 -4.80
C GLY A 245 7.62 14.02 -4.62
N ILE A 246 6.40 13.58 -4.30
CA ILE A 246 6.02 12.18 -4.19
C ILE A 246 5.36 11.76 -5.50
N VAL A 247 5.88 10.74 -6.15
CA VAL A 247 5.39 10.27 -7.46
C VAL A 247 4.42 9.10 -7.28
N GLY A 248 3.23 9.15 -7.89
CA GLY A 248 2.24 8.07 -7.89
C GLY A 248 1.47 7.90 -6.58
N PHE A 249 1.56 8.84 -5.65
CA PHE A 249 0.91 8.74 -4.35
C PHE A 249 -0.60 8.57 -4.45
N GLY A 250 -1.23 9.21 -5.43
CA GLY A 250 -2.67 9.16 -5.64
C GLY A 250 -3.18 7.74 -5.83
N ASP A 251 -2.49 6.92 -6.61
CA ASP A 251 -2.90 5.55 -6.96
C ASP A 251 -2.90 4.64 -5.73
N TRP A 252 -1.90 4.77 -4.86
CA TRP A 252 -1.87 4.08 -3.58
C TRP A 252 -2.99 4.56 -2.63
N ALA A 253 -3.19 5.88 -2.54
CA ALA A 253 -4.22 6.47 -1.68
C ALA A 253 -5.63 6.12 -2.17
N GLU A 254 -5.84 6.00 -3.50
CA GLU A 254 -7.09 5.57 -4.12
C GLU A 254 -7.50 4.19 -3.59
N GLN A 255 -6.62 3.19 -3.66
CA GLN A 255 -6.92 1.87 -3.13
C GLN A 255 -7.23 1.92 -1.63
N LEU A 256 -6.40 2.62 -0.86
CA LEU A 256 -6.58 2.71 0.58
C LEU A 256 -7.96 3.28 0.95
N ILE A 257 -8.36 4.38 0.33
CA ILE A 257 -9.62 5.07 0.63
C ILE A 257 -10.81 4.26 0.11
N ALA A 258 -10.79 3.88 -1.17
CA ALA A 258 -11.92 3.23 -1.82
C ALA A 258 -12.25 1.88 -1.15
N GLU A 259 -11.28 1.02 -0.96
CA GLU A 259 -11.47 -0.32 -0.39
C GLU A 259 -11.81 -0.27 1.10
N SER A 260 -11.33 0.75 1.83
CA SER A 260 -11.64 0.90 3.25
C SER A 260 -13.00 1.52 3.50
N THR A 261 -13.49 2.41 2.64
CA THR A 261 -14.69 3.20 2.89
C THR A 261 -15.88 2.84 2.01
N GLY A 262 -15.66 2.33 0.78
CA GLY A 262 -16.71 2.03 -0.19
C GLY A 262 -17.43 0.73 0.10
N LYS A 263 -18.32 0.73 1.10
CA LYS A 263 -19.11 -0.43 1.50
C LYS A 263 -20.40 0.01 2.23
N ASP A 264 -21.33 -0.90 2.43
CA ASP A 264 -22.60 -0.67 3.14
C ASP A 264 -23.42 0.51 2.59
N GLY A 265 -23.27 0.81 1.28
CA GLY A 265 -23.98 1.91 0.62
C GLY A 265 -23.45 3.30 0.96
N THR A 266 -22.26 3.41 1.53
CA THR A 266 -21.58 4.67 1.85
C THR A 266 -20.11 4.61 1.39
N GLY A 267 -19.37 5.70 1.58
CA GLY A 267 -17.94 5.76 1.32
C GLY A 267 -17.47 7.07 0.75
N LEU A 268 -16.16 7.19 0.60
CA LEU A 268 -15.51 8.25 -0.15
C LEU A 268 -14.99 7.68 -1.46
N LEU A 269 -15.34 8.31 -2.58
CA LEU A 269 -14.81 7.97 -3.89
C LEU A 269 -13.56 8.81 -4.16
N PRO A 270 -12.35 8.23 -4.10
CA PRO A 270 -11.15 8.94 -4.50
C PRO A 270 -11.11 9.10 -6.02
N VAL A 271 -10.64 10.26 -6.46
CA VAL A 271 -10.42 10.59 -7.88
C VAL A 271 -9.03 11.18 -7.98
N VAL A 272 -8.13 10.48 -8.66
CA VAL A 272 -6.76 10.93 -8.86
C VAL A 272 -6.66 11.78 -10.12
N VAL A 273 -6.04 12.94 -10.00
CA VAL A 273 -5.76 13.83 -11.13
C VAL A 273 -4.29 14.23 -11.14
N GLU A 274 -3.77 14.56 -12.32
CA GLU A 274 -2.34 14.89 -12.49
C GLU A 274 -1.90 16.11 -11.66
N GLY A 275 -2.80 17.06 -11.43
CA GLY A 275 -2.46 18.26 -10.66
C GLY A 275 -3.55 19.32 -10.64
N PRO A 276 -3.27 20.50 -10.09
CA PRO A 276 -4.28 21.53 -9.83
C PRO A 276 -4.87 22.16 -11.09
N ALA A 277 -4.27 21.96 -12.25
CA ALA A 277 -4.78 22.43 -13.54
C ALA A 277 -5.67 21.39 -14.25
N SER A 278 -5.75 20.18 -13.73
CA SER A 278 -6.57 19.11 -14.32
C SER A 278 -8.06 19.41 -14.17
N PRO A 279 -8.89 19.04 -15.16
CA PRO A 279 -10.34 19.06 -15.00
C PRO A 279 -10.77 18.27 -13.76
N GLY A 280 -11.80 18.76 -13.07
CA GLY A 280 -12.29 18.14 -11.85
C GLY A 280 -11.52 18.53 -10.58
N PHE A 281 -10.42 19.27 -10.65
CA PHE A 281 -9.74 19.80 -9.47
C PHE A 281 -10.12 21.26 -9.18
N ALA A 282 -9.74 22.22 -10.06
CA ALA A 282 -10.04 23.62 -9.84
C ALA A 282 -11.53 23.96 -10.05
N ASP A 283 -12.21 23.18 -10.87
CA ASP A 283 -13.62 23.27 -11.22
C ASP A 283 -14.45 22.12 -10.58
N ALA A 284 -13.97 21.57 -9.48
CA ALA A 284 -14.66 20.52 -8.74
C ALA A 284 -16.10 20.91 -8.41
N GLY A 285 -17.02 19.97 -8.61
CA GLY A 285 -18.43 20.15 -8.27
C GLY A 285 -18.69 20.20 -6.76
N PRO A 286 -19.91 20.57 -6.34
CA PRO A 286 -20.27 20.64 -4.93
C PRO A 286 -20.26 19.29 -4.22
N ASP A 287 -20.18 18.18 -4.96
CA ASP A 287 -20.12 16.81 -4.50
C ASP A 287 -18.68 16.29 -4.34
N ALA A 288 -17.68 17.18 -4.45
CA ALA A 288 -16.27 16.83 -4.38
C ALA A 288 -15.48 17.73 -3.41
N VAL A 289 -14.45 17.13 -2.78
CA VAL A 289 -13.49 17.82 -1.93
C VAL A 289 -12.11 17.71 -2.58
N PRO A 290 -11.59 18.78 -3.23
CA PRO A 290 -10.22 18.80 -3.70
C PRO A 290 -9.22 18.78 -2.55
N VAL A 291 -8.21 17.92 -2.67
CA VAL A 291 -7.12 17.76 -1.71
C VAL A 291 -5.79 17.93 -2.43
N ALA A 292 -5.05 18.94 -2.05
CA ALA A 292 -3.70 19.17 -2.53
C ALA A 292 -2.71 18.25 -1.81
N ILE A 293 -2.02 17.39 -2.55
CA ILE A 293 -0.88 16.64 -2.04
C ILE A 293 0.37 17.49 -2.31
N GLY A 294 0.87 18.14 -1.26
CA GLY A 294 1.92 19.13 -1.35
C GLY A 294 1.48 20.51 -0.86
N PRO A 295 2.13 21.60 -1.30
CA PRO A 295 1.77 22.96 -0.92
C PRO A 295 0.30 23.28 -1.23
N GLY A 296 -0.36 24.01 -0.33
CA GLY A 296 -1.75 24.43 -0.52
C GLY A 296 -1.93 25.34 -1.74
N VAL A 297 -3.04 25.16 -2.46
CA VAL A 297 -3.48 25.97 -3.58
C VAL A 297 -4.90 26.49 -3.34
N ALA A 298 -5.26 27.61 -3.95
CA ALA A 298 -6.54 28.27 -3.71
C ALA A 298 -7.77 27.39 -4.04
N ALA A 299 -7.62 26.46 -5.00
CA ALA A 299 -8.68 25.55 -5.43
C ALA A 299 -8.93 24.40 -4.45
N ALA A 300 -8.00 24.11 -3.53
CA ALA A 300 -8.12 23.00 -2.59
C ALA A 300 -8.34 23.51 -1.16
N PRO A 301 -9.49 23.18 -0.55
CA PRO A 301 -9.76 23.52 0.85
C PRO A 301 -8.91 22.71 1.83
N VAL A 302 -8.31 21.62 1.37
CA VAL A 302 -7.45 20.72 2.14
C VAL A 302 -6.10 20.60 1.44
N ALA A 303 -5.02 20.74 2.20
CA ALA A 303 -3.67 20.50 1.73
C ALA A 303 -2.90 19.64 2.72
N VAL A 304 -2.16 18.66 2.21
CA VAL A 304 -1.40 17.70 3.03
C VAL A 304 0.04 17.69 2.56
N THR A 305 0.96 18.05 3.47
CA THR A 305 2.41 18.08 3.20
C THR A 305 3.14 17.09 4.08
N GLY A 306 4.26 16.59 3.60
CA GLY A 306 5.12 15.67 4.36
C GLY A 306 5.96 14.78 3.44
N THR A 307 6.92 14.09 4.03
CA THR A 307 7.70 13.05 3.34
C THR A 307 6.85 11.82 3.06
N LEU A 308 7.27 10.97 2.13
CA LEU A 308 6.48 9.79 1.75
C LEU A 308 6.16 8.90 2.95
N GLY A 309 7.13 8.53 3.80
CA GLY A 309 6.86 7.69 4.97
C GLY A 309 5.85 8.28 5.95
N ALA A 310 5.91 9.61 6.15
CA ALA A 310 4.93 10.33 6.96
C ALA A 310 3.54 10.34 6.30
N GLN A 311 3.46 10.55 4.98
CA GLN A 311 2.20 10.53 4.24
C GLN A 311 1.52 9.16 4.27
N LEU A 312 2.27 8.07 4.07
CA LEU A 312 1.74 6.71 4.14
C LEU A 312 1.05 6.48 5.50
N LEU A 313 1.76 6.72 6.59
CA LEU A 313 1.22 6.52 7.94
C LEU A 313 0.05 7.48 8.26
N LEU A 314 0.13 8.74 7.81
CA LEU A 314 -0.93 9.74 7.99
C LEU A 314 -2.25 9.29 7.34
N TRP A 315 -2.18 8.85 6.09
CA TRP A 315 -3.38 8.47 5.35
C TRP A 315 -3.97 7.14 5.83
N GLU A 316 -3.15 6.19 6.30
CA GLU A 316 -3.63 4.97 6.97
C GLU A 316 -4.43 5.33 8.23
N HIS A 317 -3.90 6.19 9.10
CA HIS A 317 -4.61 6.67 10.29
C HIS A 317 -5.88 7.45 9.93
N THR A 318 -5.78 8.37 8.96
CA THR A 318 -6.92 9.16 8.47
C THR A 318 -8.04 8.25 7.99
N THR A 319 -7.74 7.26 7.18
CA THR A 319 -8.72 6.33 6.59
C THR A 319 -9.38 5.47 7.66
N ALA A 320 -8.62 5.00 8.65
CA ALA A 320 -9.16 4.28 9.79
C ALA A 320 -10.14 5.13 10.61
N VAL A 321 -9.81 6.42 10.84
CA VAL A 321 -10.69 7.37 11.53
C VAL A 321 -11.93 7.72 10.69
N ILE A 322 -11.80 7.85 9.36
CA ILE A 322 -12.95 8.04 8.46
C ILE A 322 -13.91 6.85 8.60
N GLY A 323 -13.42 5.60 8.61
CA GLY A 323 -14.26 4.43 8.82
C GLY A 323 -15.09 4.52 10.10
N ARG A 324 -14.49 5.00 11.21
CA ARG A 324 -15.23 5.27 12.44
C ARG A 324 -16.31 6.35 12.26
N LEU A 325 -15.97 7.46 11.58
CA LEU A 325 -16.92 8.56 11.37
C LEU A 325 -18.09 8.18 10.47
N LEU A 326 -17.87 7.30 9.49
CA LEU A 326 -18.90 6.76 8.62
C LEU A 326 -19.67 5.58 9.23
N GLY A 327 -19.22 5.06 10.39
CA GLY A 327 -19.85 3.92 11.08
C GLY A 327 -19.65 2.59 10.39
N ILE A 328 -18.55 2.42 9.66
CA ILE A 328 -18.21 1.21 8.89
C ILE A 328 -16.93 0.56 9.42
N ASN A 329 -16.70 -0.71 9.05
CA ASN A 329 -15.45 -1.41 9.30
C ASN A 329 -14.43 -1.09 8.19
N PRO A 330 -13.32 -0.36 8.47
CA PRO A 330 -12.35 0.00 7.43
C PRO A 330 -11.38 -1.13 7.07
N PHE A 331 -11.49 -2.31 7.67
CA PHE A 331 -10.51 -3.40 7.55
C PHE A 331 -11.02 -4.62 6.78
N ASP A 332 -12.33 -4.83 6.67
CA ASP A 332 -12.92 -5.91 5.88
C ASP A 332 -13.05 -5.52 4.39
N GLN A 333 -13.41 -6.49 3.57
CA GLN A 333 -13.55 -6.32 2.12
C GLN A 333 -14.58 -7.34 1.57
N PRO A 334 -15.86 -7.25 1.97
CA PRO A 334 -16.87 -8.24 1.63
C PRO A 334 -17.07 -8.42 0.13
N ASP A 335 -17.01 -7.33 -0.65
CA ASP A 335 -17.24 -7.35 -2.09
C ASP A 335 -16.09 -8.03 -2.85
N VAL A 336 -14.85 -7.86 -2.41
CA VAL A 336 -13.68 -8.53 -2.99
C VAL A 336 -13.76 -10.05 -2.81
N GLU A 337 -14.18 -10.52 -1.64
CA GLU A 337 -14.34 -11.96 -1.38
C GLU A 337 -15.49 -12.54 -2.21
N ALA A 338 -16.61 -11.83 -2.36
CA ALA A 338 -17.71 -12.23 -3.22
C ALA A 338 -17.28 -12.36 -4.69
N ALA A 339 -16.50 -11.39 -5.20
CA ALA A 339 -15.94 -11.41 -6.54
C ALA A 339 -15.00 -12.61 -6.78
N LYS A 340 -14.10 -12.90 -5.80
CA LYS A 340 -13.22 -14.08 -5.88
C LYS A 340 -13.98 -15.39 -5.90
N VAL A 341 -15.04 -15.53 -5.11
CA VAL A 341 -15.90 -16.72 -5.11
C VAL A 341 -16.57 -16.89 -6.48
N ALA A 342 -17.13 -15.80 -7.05
CA ALA A 342 -17.76 -15.83 -8.35
C ALA A 342 -16.78 -16.18 -9.48
N ALA A 343 -15.56 -15.64 -9.47
CA ALA A 343 -14.51 -15.94 -10.45
C ALA A 343 -14.07 -17.41 -10.39
N ARG A 344 -13.84 -17.96 -9.19
CA ARG A 344 -13.46 -19.38 -9.01
C ARG A 344 -14.51 -20.35 -9.50
N ALA A 345 -15.79 -19.97 -9.51
CA ALA A 345 -16.86 -20.80 -10.03
C ALA A 345 -16.90 -20.88 -11.58
N GLN A 346 -16.14 -20.00 -12.27
CA GLN A 346 -16.06 -19.94 -13.73
C GLN A 346 -14.76 -20.54 -14.29
N LEU A 347 -13.75 -20.75 -13.42
CA LEU A 347 -12.47 -21.40 -13.74
C LEU A 347 -12.53 -22.89 -13.43
#